data_2183a06cb799619b7dc657c496cd881b
#
_entry.id   2183a06cb799619b7dc657c496cd881b
#
_cell.length_a   1.000
_cell.length_b   1.000
_cell.length_c   1.000
_cell.angle_alpha   90.00
_cell.angle_beta   90.00
_cell.angle_gamma   90.00
#
_symmetry.space_group_name_H-M   'P 1'
#
loop_
_entity.id
_entity.type
_entity.pdbx_description
1 polymer ?
#
loop_
_entity_poly.entity_id
_entity_poly.type
_entity_poly.pdbx_seq_one_letter_code
_entity_poly.pdbx_strand_id
1 'polypeptide(L)'
;MNTERLIVTDTRRKSEEFLKDSSESLRLNHDNPFLFTRTGLIAKLFFYKELYEIIESVPGSIVEVGCWFGQSSILFENIRAIIEPFNYSRKII
;
A
#
# COMPACT_ATOMS: atom_id res chain seq x y z
N MET A 1 27.88 -5.50 -6.29
CA MET A 1 26.65 -5.12 -5.56
C MET A 1 26.25 -3.72 -5.98
N ASN A 2 24.97 -3.52 -6.23
CA ASN A 2 24.47 -2.22 -6.69
C ASN A 2 24.40 -1.23 -5.51
N THR A 3 25.00 -0.05 -5.70
CA THR A 3 25.03 1.01 -4.68
C THR A 3 23.62 1.52 -4.31
N GLU A 4 22.72 1.61 -5.29
CA GLU A 4 21.33 2.02 -5.06
C GLU A 4 20.60 1.08 -4.10
N ARG A 5 20.83 -0.22 -4.25
CA ARG A 5 20.22 -1.22 -3.37
C ARG A 5 20.71 -1.08 -1.93
N LEU A 6 21.99 -0.76 -1.73
CA LEU A 6 22.54 -0.52 -0.39
C LEU A 6 21.92 0.71 0.26
N ILE A 7 21.77 1.80 -0.50
CA ILE A 7 21.16 3.04 0.01
C ILE A 7 19.72 2.82 0.42
N VAL A 8 18.92 2.13 -0.40
CA VAL A 8 17.52 1.83 -0.10
C VAL A 8 17.40 0.96 1.16
N THR A 9 18.24 -0.07 1.28
CA THR A 9 18.25 -0.97 2.46
C THR A 9 18.61 -0.21 3.73
N ASP A 10 19.60 0.68 3.67
CA ASP A 10 20.02 1.47 4.83
C ASP A 10 18.92 2.45 5.27
N THR A 11 18.28 3.12 4.33
CA THR A 11 17.17 4.03 4.61
C THR A 11 16.01 3.29 5.28
N ARG A 12 15.67 2.11 4.77
CA ARG A 12 14.63 1.27 5.35
C ARG A 12 14.95 0.87 6.79
N ARG A 13 16.18 0.44 7.03
CA ARG A 13 16.62 0.05 8.37
C ARG A 13 16.53 1.20 9.35
N LYS A 14 16.96 2.38 8.97
CA LYS A 14 16.89 3.58 9.80
C LYS A 14 15.44 3.95 10.14
N SER A 15 14.54 3.84 9.18
CA SER A 15 13.12 4.08 9.40
C SER A 15 12.52 3.09 10.40
N GLU A 16 12.87 1.82 10.27
CA GLU A 16 12.39 0.77 11.18
C GLU A 16 12.91 0.98 12.60
N GLU A 17 14.18 1.34 12.76
CA GLU A 17 14.78 1.65 14.06
C GLU A 17 14.10 2.86 14.72
N PHE A 18 13.86 3.90 13.94
CA PHE A 18 13.17 5.10 14.42
C PHE A 18 11.76 4.77 14.92
N LEU A 19 11.00 3.97 14.18
CA LEU A 19 9.64 3.56 14.55
C LEU A 19 9.61 2.67 15.80
N LYS A 20 10.66 1.90 16.07
CA LYS A 20 10.72 1.03 17.24
C LYS A 20 10.99 1.78 18.54
N ASP A 21 11.71 2.88 18.47
CA ASP A 21 12.27 3.53 19.65
C ASP A 21 11.35 4.55 20.32
N SER A 22 10.18 4.89 19.72
CA SER A 22 9.37 5.97 20.24
C SER A 22 7.90 5.86 19.88
N SER A 23 7.04 6.07 20.89
CA SER A 23 5.60 6.24 20.68
C SER A 23 5.31 7.48 19.82
N GLU A 24 6.16 8.49 19.89
CA GLU A 24 6.09 9.70 19.07
C GLU A 24 6.34 9.38 17.59
N SER A 25 7.21 8.40 17.30
CA SER A 25 7.44 7.92 15.93
C SER A 25 6.20 7.31 15.32
N LEU A 26 5.43 6.54 16.11
CA LEU A 26 4.16 5.98 15.66
C LEU A 26 3.16 7.08 15.32
N ARG A 27 3.07 8.08 16.18
CA ARG A 27 2.22 9.23 15.98
C ARG A 27 2.65 10.03 14.74
N LEU A 28 3.95 10.26 14.59
CA LEU A 28 4.51 10.95 13.44
C LEU A 28 4.18 10.22 12.14
N ASN A 29 4.30 8.90 12.13
CA ASN A 29 3.96 8.09 10.97
C ASN A 29 2.47 8.11 10.68
N HIS A 30 1.62 8.10 11.70
CA HIS A 30 0.17 8.18 11.55
C HIS A 30 -0.27 9.52 10.93
N ASP A 31 0.31 10.63 11.43
CA ASP A 31 -0.04 11.97 10.96
C ASP A 31 0.62 12.31 9.61
N ASN A 32 1.69 11.59 9.24
CA ASN A 32 2.47 11.82 8.02
C ASN A 32 2.72 10.47 7.31
N PRO A 33 1.69 9.85 6.74
CA PRO A 33 1.77 8.45 6.27
C PRO A 33 2.77 8.23 5.14
N PHE A 34 3.17 9.26 4.42
CA PHE A 34 4.14 9.14 3.33
C PHE A 34 5.58 9.42 3.74
N LEU A 35 5.81 9.73 5.02
CA LEU A 35 7.16 10.11 5.49
C LEU A 35 8.19 8.99 5.32
N PHE A 36 7.78 7.73 5.50
CA PHE A 36 8.64 6.56 5.36
C PHE A 36 8.34 5.74 4.11
N THR A 37 7.71 6.37 3.11
CA THR A 37 7.33 5.70 1.87
C THR A 37 8.57 5.33 1.05
N ARG A 38 8.53 4.15 0.42
CA ARG A 38 9.60 3.59 -0.41
C ARG A 38 9.14 3.48 -1.86
N THR A 39 10.11 3.50 -2.77
CA THR A 39 9.85 3.34 -4.20
C THR A 39 9.05 2.08 -4.50
N GLY A 40 9.41 0.94 -3.88
CA GLY A 40 8.71 -0.33 -4.07
C GLY A 40 7.24 -0.27 -3.65
N LEU A 41 6.93 0.48 -2.59
CA LEU A 41 5.56 0.65 -2.13
C LEU A 41 4.74 1.47 -3.13
N ILE A 42 5.30 2.53 -3.66
CA ILE A 42 4.63 3.37 -4.68
C ILE A 42 4.44 2.59 -5.99
N ALA A 43 5.46 1.84 -6.41
CA ALA A 43 5.36 0.98 -7.59
C ALA A 43 4.23 -0.06 -7.44
N LYS A 44 4.10 -0.65 -6.26
CA LYS A 44 3.03 -1.60 -5.95
C LYS A 44 1.65 -0.93 -6.03
N LEU A 45 1.53 0.29 -5.52
CA LEU A 45 0.30 1.07 -5.59
C LEU A 45 -0.11 1.32 -7.04
N PHE A 46 0.82 1.76 -7.88
CA PHE A 46 0.56 2.00 -9.29
C PHE A 46 0.18 0.72 -10.04
N PHE A 47 0.84 -0.38 -9.73
CA PHE A 47 0.54 -1.69 -10.32
C PHE A 47 -0.90 -2.13 -9.98
N TYR A 48 -1.30 -2.02 -8.73
CA TYR A 48 -2.66 -2.37 -8.32
C TYR A 48 -3.71 -1.43 -8.90
N LYS A 49 -3.39 -0.16 -9.05
CA LYS A 49 -4.27 0.79 -9.73
C LYS A 49 -4.51 0.38 -11.18
N GLU A 50 -3.45 0.01 -11.90
CA GLU A 50 -3.57 -0.47 -13.27
C GLU A 50 -4.40 -1.74 -13.37
N LEU A 51 -4.19 -2.69 -12.47
CA LEU A 51 -5.02 -3.91 -12.41
C LEU A 51 -6.49 -3.55 -12.19
N TYR A 52 -6.77 -2.62 -11.31
CA TYR A 52 -8.14 -2.20 -11.04
C TYR A 52 -8.78 -1.56 -12.27
N GLU A 53 -8.06 -0.72 -12.98
CA GLU A 53 -8.55 -0.09 -14.22
C GLU A 53 -8.92 -1.12 -15.30
N ILE A 54 -8.17 -2.21 -15.36
CA ILE A 54 -8.48 -3.31 -16.30
C ILE A 54 -9.82 -3.96 -15.99
N ILE A 55 -10.16 -4.11 -14.71
CA ILE A 55 -11.40 -4.80 -14.29
C ILE A 55 -12.56 -3.85 -14.03
N GLU A 56 -12.36 -2.54 -14.15
CA GLU A 56 -13.39 -1.53 -13.82
C GLU A 56 -14.71 -1.78 -14.57
N SER A 57 -14.63 -2.14 -15.84
CA SER A 57 -15.81 -2.44 -16.66
C SER A 57 -16.36 -3.84 -16.48
N VAL A 58 -15.69 -4.69 -15.69
CA VAL A 58 -16.11 -6.06 -15.42
C VAL A 58 -16.86 -6.11 -14.11
N PRO A 59 -18.15 -6.49 -14.08
CA PRO A 59 -18.89 -6.60 -12.84
C PRO A 59 -18.36 -7.75 -11.99
N GLY A 60 -18.46 -7.58 -10.67
CA GLY A 60 -18.04 -8.61 -9.74
C GLY A 60 -17.18 -8.07 -8.62
N SER A 61 -16.79 -8.96 -7.73
CA SER A 61 -15.98 -8.64 -6.56
C SER A 61 -14.52 -9.06 -6.77
N ILE A 62 -13.64 -8.53 -5.92
CA ILE A 62 -12.22 -8.89 -5.90
C ILE A 62 -12.01 -9.90 -4.77
N VAL A 63 -11.43 -11.05 -5.10
CA VAL A 63 -11.09 -12.08 -4.12
C VAL A 63 -9.58 -12.20 -4.04
N GLU A 64 -9.05 -12.13 -2.83
CA GLU A 64 -7.62 -12.30 -2.58
C GLU A 64 -7.39 -13.55 -1.74
N VAL A 65 -6.46 -14.40 -2.19
CA VAL A 65 -6.07 -15.63 -1.50
C VAL A 65 -4.68 -15.43 -0.90
N GLY A 66 -4.53 -15.79 0.38
CA GLY A 66 -3.26 -15.66 1.07
C GLY A 66 -2.92 -14.22 1.50
N CYS A 67 -3.92 -13.43 1.81
CA CYS A 67 -3.74 -12.04 2.24
C CYS A 67 -3.25 -11.98 3.70
N TRP A 68 -1.94 -11.88 3.87
CA TRP A 68 -1.35 -11.70 5.19
C TRP A 68 -1.65 -10.27 5.69
N PHE A 69 -2.24 -10.13 6.88
CA PHE A 69 -2.65 -8.85 7.47
C PHE A 69 -3.57 -7.97 6.61
N GLY A 70 -3.97 -8.43 5.43
CA GLY A 70 -4.94 -7.72 4.59
C GLY A 70 -4.42 -6.44 3.92
N GLN A 71 -3.11 -6.27 3.78
CA GLN A 71 -2.54 -5.05 3.19
C GLN A 71 -3.05 -4.79 1.77
N SER A 72 -3.06 -5.81 0.92
CA SER A 72 -3.54 -5.69 -0.45
C SER A 72 -5.04 -5.47 -0.51
N SER A 73 -5.80 -6.11 0.37
CA SER A 73 -7.25 -5.92 0.47
C SER A 73 -7.60 -4.48 0.85
N ILE A 74 -6.89 -3.92 1.82
CA ILE A 74 -7.07 -2.51 2.23
C ILE A 74 -6.74 -1.59 1.05
N LEU A 75 -5.66 -1.86 0.33
CA LEU A 75 -5.25 -1.07 -0.83
C LEU A 75 -6.31 -1.10 -1.93
N PHE A 76 -6.83 -2.28 -2.27
CA PHE A 76 -7.90 -2.41 -3.28
C PHE A 76 -9.18 -1.71 -2.85
N GLU A 77 -9.56 -1.77 -1.58
CA GLU A 77 -10.75 -1.07 -1.09
C GLU A 77 -10.58 0.45 -1.22
N ASN A 78 -9.40 0.97 -0.93
CA ASN A 78 -9.12 2.39 -1.10
C ASN A 78 -9.14 2.80 -2.58
N ILE A 79 -8.58 1.98 -3.47
CA ILE A 79 -8.61 2.21 -4.91
C ILE A 79 -10.06 2.20 -5.40
N ARG A 80 -10.87 1.23 -4.97
CA ARG A 80 -12.30 1.20 -5.30
C ARG A 80 -13.00 2.48 -4.87
N ALA A 81 -12.75 2.94 -3.66
CA ALA A 81 -13.37 4.15 -3.12
C ALA A 81 -13.00 5.40 -3.92
N ILE A 82 -11.81 5.42 -4.52
CA ILE A 82 -11.35 6.53 -5.35
C ILE A 82 -11.93 6.45 -6.77
N ILE A 83 -11.85 5.27 -7.40
CA ILE A 83 -12.22 5.08 -8.81
C ILE A 83 -13.73 4.86 -8.96
N GLU A 84 -14.32 4.06 -8.08
CA GLU A 84 -15.74 3.69 -8.13
C GLU A 84 -16.43 3.98 -6.79
N PRO A 85 -16.50 5.24 -6.33
CA PRO A 85 -16.98 5.56 -4.97
C PRO A 85 -18.42 5.13 -4.71
N PHE A 86 -19.24 4.98 -5.74
CA PHE A 86 -20.66 4.61 -5.60
C PHE A 86 -20.93 3.16 -6.01
N ASN A 87 -19.91 2.38 -6.31
CA ASN A 87 -20.08 0.97 -6.64
C ASN A 87 -20.05 0.11 -5.36
N TYR A 88 -21.18 0.04 -4.67
CA TYR A 88 -21.29 -0.74 -3.44
C TYR A 88 -21.44 -2.24 -3.67
N SER A 89 -21.64 -2.68 -4.92
CA SER A 89 -21.74 -4.10 -5.25
C SER A 89 -20.37 -4.76 -5.42
N ARG A 90 -19.33 -3.99 -5.71
CA ARG A 90 -17.97 -4.52 -5.79
C ARG A 90 -17.37 -4.61 -4.40
N LYS A 91 -17.16 -5.82 -3.94
CA LYS A 91 -16.59 -6.08 -2.60
C LYS A 91 -15.18 -6.65 -2.72
N ILE A 92 -14.38 -6.39 -1.72
CA ILE A 92 -13.05 -6.98 -1.56
C ILE A 92 -13.19 -8.09 -0.53
N ILE A 93 -12.88 -9.31 -0.93
CA ILE A 93 -13.09 -10.50 -0.10
C ILE A 93 -11.76 -11.12 0.32
#